data_c4ffec5e9a20682dae631b1dcbae5934
#
_entry.id   c4ffec5e9a20682dae631b1dcbae5934
#
_cell.length_a   1.000
_cell.length_b   1.000
_cell.length_c   1.000
_cell.angle_alpha   90.00
_cell.angle_beta   90.00
_cell.angle_gamma   90.00
#
_symmetry.space_group_name_H-M   'P 1'
#
loop_
_entity.id
_entity.type
_entity.pdbx_description
1 polymer ?
#
loop_
_entity_poly.entity_id
_entity_poly.type
_entity_poly.pdbx_seq_one_letter_code
_entity_poly.pdbx_strand_id
1 'polypeptide(L)'
;MGNFTVISSDVFDELQLDAGVLLTSFNPANPVKPSNDDILATTSGGINIVCKPTYSDLLEDVDNAPANTVEGAHIDSWEATMGFTSIRFNESNAKWSIGAADSTSATGYKKVVPRRNVAISDFKDIWWVGDKADGGAYAVKLINAISTDGLNIQTTKNGKGTNQFTLTGHPTLANPDVVPMEIYDIASSATSTHYVKQNLTDVTSSYANTSVTDGGSLSATLTPTSGMELDEVSVVMGGVDVTALVYSAGTVSISSVKGNVAITANAVPE
;
A
#
# COMPACT_ATOMS: atom_id res chain seq x y z
N MET A 1 6.92 -8.28 32.58
CA MET A 1 7.46 -8.08 31.21
C MET A 1 8.91 -7.62 31.35
N GLY A 2 9.83 -8.19 30.56
CA GLY A 2 11.22 -7.70 30.57
C GLY A 2 11.31 -6.31 29.91
N ASN A 3 12.30 -5.50 30.32
CA ASN A 3 12.48 -4.12 29.84
C ASN A 3 12.74 -4.00 28.31
N PHE A 4 13.05 -5.12 27.65
CA PHE A 4 13.36 -5.15 26.21
C PHE A 4 12.34 -5.95 25.37
N THR A 5 11.23 -6.39 25.98
CA THR A 5 10.13 -7.07 25.28
C THR A 5 9.04 -6.03 24.97
N VAL A 6 9.38 -5.06 24.12
CA VAL A 6 8.48 -3.99 23.71
C VAL A 6 8.22 -4.14 22.20
N ILE A 7 6.96 -4.09 21.81
CA ILE A 7 6.52 -4.00 20.43
C ILE A 7 6.14 -2.54 20.18
N SER A 8 6.54 -1.97 19.04
CA SER A 8 6.09 -0.63 18.62
C SER A 8 4.57 -0.58 18.57
N SER A 9 3.96 0.53 18.99
CA SER A 9 2.49 0.68 19.02
C SER A 9 1.86 0.67 17.63
N ASP A 10 2.62 1.07 16.64
CA ASP A 10 2.26 1.27 15.24
C ASP A 10 2.54 0.04 14.35
N VAL A 11 3.18 -1.01 14.92
CA VAL A 11 3.52 -2.22 14.15
C VAL A 11 2.29 -2.86 13.47
N PHE A 12 1.12 -2.78 14.10
CA PHE A 12 -0.10 -3.37 13.56
C PHE A 12 -0.68 -2.55 12.39
N ASP A 13 -0.43 -1.25 12.37
CA ASP A 13 -0.85 -0.35 11.29
C ASP A 13 0.06 -0.51 10.06
N GLU A 14 1.33 -0.85 10.28
CA GLU A 14 2.34 -1.05 9.24
C GLU A 14 2.37 -2.46 8.66
N LEU A 15 1.57 -3.39 9.19
CA LEU A 15 1.53 -4.76 8.68
C LEU A 15 1.09 -4.80 7.23
N GLN A 16 1.88 -5.48 6.41
CA GLN A 16 1.52 -5.87 5.06
C GLN A 16 0.49 -7.00 5.11
N LEU A 17 -0.68 -6.79 4.50
CA LEU A 17 -1.75 -7.79 4.43
C LEU A 17 -1.74 -8.53 3.09
N ASP A 18 -2.03 -9.82 3.13
CA ASP A 18 -2.16 -10.69 1.97
C ASP A 18 -0.93 -10.76 1.05
N ALA A 19 -1.07 -11.39 -0.11
CA ALA A 19 0.03 -11.58 -1.07
C ALA A 19 0.27 -10.38 -1.99
N GLY A 20 -0.61 -9.37 -1.97
CA GLY A 20 -0.59 -8.26 -2.91
C GLY A 20 -0.94 -8.68 -4.34
N VAL A 21 -0.74 -7.76 -5.28
CA VAL A 21 -1.04 -7.94 -6.70
C VAL A 21 0.11 -7.49 -7.57
N LEU A 22 0.34 -8.19 -8.69
CA LEU A 22 1.30 -7.79 -9.73
C LEU A 22 0.60 -7.03 -10.84
N LEU A 23 1.09 -5.82 -11.13
CA LEU A 23 0.50 -4.89 -12.07
C LEU A 23 1.49 -4.50 -13.17
N THR A 24 0.99 -4.30 -14.38
CA THR A 24 1.74 -3.75 -15.51
C THR A 24 1.76 -2.22 -15.52
N SER A 25 0.88 -1.60 -14.72
CA SER A 25 0.78 -0.15 -14.56
C SER A 25 0.23 0.18 -13.17
N PHE A 26 0.83 1.16 -12.49
CA PHE A 26 0.36 1.67 -11.20
C PHE A 26 0.82 3.11 -11.00
N ASN A 27 -0.02 3.92 -10.38
CA ASN A 27 0.31 5.30 -10.03
C ASN A 27 0.31 5.49 -8.51
N PRO A 28 1.47 5.58 -7.86
CA PRO A 28 1.56 5.72 -6.41
C PRO A 28 1.01 7.05 -5.88
N ALA A 29 0.95 8.10 -6.72
CA ALA A 29 0.38 9.39 -6.32
C ALA A 29 -1.17 9.39 -6.32
N ASN A 30 -1.80 8.44 -6.99
CA ASN A 30 -3.25 8.27 -7.02
C ASN A 30 -3.58 6.77 -7.07
N PRO A 31 -3.42 6.06 -5.96
CA PRO A 31 -3.67 4.62 -5.90
C PRO A 31 -5.16 4.34 -6.09
N VAL A 32 -5.49 3.61 -7.14
CA VAL A 32 -6.86 3.17 -7.43
C VAL A 32 -6.88 1.66 -7.58
N LYS A 33 -8.03 1.06 -7.33
CA LYS A 33 -8.22 -0.37 -7.54
C LYS A 33 -7.85 -0.74 -8.99
N PRO A 34 -6.94 -1.71 -9.20
CA PRO A 34 -6.49 -2.07 -10.53
C PRO A 34 -7.61 -2.66 -11.39
N SER A 35 -7.57 -2.40 -12.69
CA SER A 35 -8.42 -3.07 -13.67
C SER A 35 -7.91 -4.49 -13.94
N ASN A 36 -8.76 -5.37 -14.48
CA ASN A 36 -8.33 -6.72 -14.86
C ASN A 36 -7.23 -6.74 -15.93
N ASP A 37 -7.13 -5.69 -16.73
CA ASP A 37 -6.13 -5.57 -17.80
C ASP A 37 -4.75 -5.16 -17.26
N ASP A 38 -4.73 -4.46 -16.14
CA ASP A 38 -3.48 -4.08 -15.45
C ASP A 38 -2.88 -5.23 -14.66
N ILE A 39 -3.69 -6.25 -14.29
CA ILE A 39 -3.22 -7.39 -13.49
C ILE A 39 -2.41 -8.35 -14.37
N LEU A 40 -1.11 -8.42 -14.12
CA LEU A 40 -0.22 -9.34 -14.83
C LEU A 40 -0.51 -10.79 -14.49
N ALA A 41 -0.55 -11.14 -13.23
CA ALA A 41 -0.63 -12.52 -12.78
C ALA A 41 -1.55 -12.70 -11.57
N THR A 42 -2.17 -13.87 -11.47
CA THR A 42 -2.77 -14.38 -10.23
C THR A 42 -1.77 -15.35 -9.63
N THR A 43 -1.26 -15.03 -8.45
CA THR A 43 -0.16 -15.76 -7.83
C THR A 43 -0.63 -16.87 -6.88
N SER A 44 0.24 -17.81 -6.62
CA SER A 44 0.10 -18.85 -5.60
C SER A 44 1.38 -18.94 -4.80
N GLY A 45 1.29 -18.87 -3.47
CA GLY A 45 2.46 -18.91 -2.57
C GLY A 45 3.14 -17.56 -2.34
N GLY A 46 2.52 -16.46 -2.78
CA GLY A 46 3.06 -15.11 -2.59
C GLY A 46 4.10 -14.72 -3.64
N ILE A 47 4.84 -13.66 -3.35
CA ILE A 47 5.84 -13.05 -4.22
C ILE A 47 7.12 -12.85 -3.41
N ASN A 48 8.26 -13.19 -4.00
CA ASN A 48 9.58 -12.95 -3.43
C ASN A 48 10.23 -11.77 -4.16
N ILE A 49 10.52 -10.70 -3.43
CA ILE A 49 11.16 -9.49 -3.96
C ILE A 49 12.55 -9.40 -3.35
N VAL A 50 13.56 -9.29 -4.19
CA VAL A 50 14.96 -9.23 -3.77
C VAL A 50 15.61 -8.00 -4.41
N CYS A 51 16.31 -7.22 -3.60
CA CYS A 51 17.22 -6.17 -4.05
C CYS A 51 18.55 -6.36 -3.31
N LYS A 52 19.56 -6.85 -4.01
CA LYS A 52 20.82 -7.28 -3.40
C LYS A 52 22.00 -6.55 -4.03
N PRO A 53 22.85 -5.85 -3.23
CA PRO A 53 24.10 -5.30 -3.72
C PRO A 53 25.18 -6.38 -3.83
N THR A 54 26.08 -6.20 -4.78
CA THR A 54 27.37 -6.88 -4.86
C THR A 54 28.43 -5.91 -4.40
N TYR A 55 29.23 -6.30 -3.42
CA TYR A 55 30.30 -5.48 -2.85
C TYR A 55 31.65 -5.96 -3.31
N SER A 56 32.58 -5.01 -3.48
CA SER A 56 34.01 -5.22 -3.55
C SER A 56 34.77 -4.42 -2.49
N ASP A 57 35.96 -4.84 -2.14
CA ASP A 57 36.84 -4.07 -1.27
C ASP A 57 37.96 -3.42 -2.13
N LEU A 58 37.90 -2.11 -2.25
CA LEU A 58 38.89 -1.34 -3.02
C LEU A 58 40.29 -1.36 -2.42
N LEU A 59 40.43 -1.85 -1.18
CA LEU A 59 41.68 -1.95 -0.46
C LEU A 59 42.25 -3.39 -0.44
N GLU A 60 41.60 -4.35 -1.15
CA GLU A 60 42.01 -5.77 -1.14
C GLU A 60 43.49 -5.99 -1.53
N ASP A 61 43.98 -5.21 -2.50
CA ASP A 61 45.38 -5.34 -3.01
C ASP A 61 46.33 -4.24 -2.48
N VAL A 62 45.92 -3.50 -1.45
CA VAL A 62 46.75 -2.43 -0.89
C VAL A 62 47.61 -2.96 0.26
N ASP A 63 48.94 -2.82 0.15
CA ASP A 63 49.88 -3.24 1.18
C ASP A 63 49.58 -2.60 2.54
N ASN A 64 49.48 -3.43 3.58
CA ASN A 64 49.20 -3.07 4.96
C ASN A 64 47.81 -2.46 5.20
N ALA A 65 46.90 -2.47 4.24
CA ALA A 65 45.53 -2.07 4.45
C ALA A 65 44.79 -3.21 5.19
N PRO A 66 43.99 -2.90 6.23
CA PRO A 66 43.09 -3.89 6.84
C PRO A 66 41.93 -4.20 5.88
N ALA A 67 41.58 -5.48 5.75
CA ALA A 67 40.45 -5.92 4.91
C ALA A 67 39.10 -5.53 5.50
N ASN A 68 38.11 -5.36 4.65
CA ASN A 68 36.72 -5.06 5.01
C ASN A 68 36.55 -3.80 5.85
N THR A 69 37.25 -2.75 5.52
CA THR A 69 37.06 -1.44 6.15
C THR A 69 35.87 -0.72 5.52
N VAL A 70 35.26 0.22 6.27
CA VAL A 70 34.14 1.02 5.77
C VAL A 70 34.58 1.86 4.56
N GLU A 71 35.81 2.36 4.56
CA GLU A 71 36.38 3.20 3.51
C GLU A 71 36.68 2.41 2.23
N GLY A 72 36.97 1.10 2.35
CA GLY A 72 37.21 0.20 1.23
C GLY A 72 35.97 -0.36 0.60
N ALA A 73 34.82 -0.29 1.27
CA ALA A 73 33.59 -0.88 0.78
C ALA A 73 33.04 -0.14 -0.44
N HIS A 74 32.90 -0.85 -1.56
CA HIS A 74 32.33 -0.35 -2.80
C HIS A 74 31.19 -1.25 -3.28
N ILE A 75 30.13 -0.65 -3.85
CA ILE A 75 29.04 -1.42 -4.47
C ILE A 75 29.29 -1.44 -5.98
N ASP A 76 29.52 -2.63 -6.53
CA ASP A 76 29.76 -2.84 -7.95
C ASP A 76 28.49 -2.86 -8.77
N SER A 77 27.44 -3.49 -8.23
CA SER A 77 26.17 -3.67 -8.94
C SER A 77 25.03 -3.99 -7.97
N TRP A 78 23.80 -3.86 -8.49
CA TRP A 78 22.57 -4.26 -7.80
C TRP A 78 21.83 -5.31 -8.62
N GLU A 79 21.43 -6.38 -7.96
CA GLU A 79 20.51 -7.36 -8.50
C GLU A 79 19.10 -7.10 -7.93
N ALA A 80 18.16 -6.78 -8.79
CA ALA A 80 16.76 -6.53 -8.41
C ALA A 80 15.86 -7.53 -9.12
N THR A 81 15.15 -8.36 -8.35
CA THR A 81 14.30 -9.43 -8.90
C THR A 81 12.95 -9.52 -8.22
N MET A 82 11.95 -10.02 -8.97
CA MET A 82 10.64 -10.44 -8.46
C MET A 82 10.36 -11.87 -8.91
N GLY A 83 10.31 -12.80 -7.96
CA GLY A 83 10.00 -14.21 -8.18
C GLY A 83 8.59 -14.54 -7.72
N PHE A 84 7.80 -15.24 -8.55
CA PHE A 84 6.43 -15.64 -8.21
C PHE A 84 5.96 -16.84 -9.04
N THR A 85 4.90 -17.49 -8.56
CA THR A 85 4.24 -18.57 -9.28
C THR A 85 2.85 -18.12 -9.73
N SER A 86 2.61 -18.07 -11.04
CA SER A 86 1.31 -17.75 -11.63
C SER A 86 0.48 -19.01 -11.85
N ILE A 87 -0.82 -18.90 -11.57
CA ILE A 87 -1.83 -19.93 -11.95
C ILE A 87 -2.66 -19.50 -13.15
N ARG A 88 -2.38 -18.34 -13.72
CA ARG A 88 -3.06 -17.80 -14.89
C ARG A 88 -2.27 -18.15 -16.15
N PHE A 89 -2.95 -18.75 -17.13
CA PHE A 89 -2.38 -19.13 -18.42
C PHE A 89 -3.08 -18.36 -19.53
N ASN A 90 -2.39 -17.41 -20.11
CA ASN A 90 -2.85 -16.66 -21.28
C ASN A 90 -1.66 -16.21 -22.12
N GLU A 91 -1.92 -15.58 -23.28
CA GLU A 91 -0.91 -15.06 -24.19
C GLU A 91 0.04 -14.07 -23.49
N SER A 92 -0.50 -13.14 -22.71
CA SER A 92 0.28 -12.13 -21.99
C SER A 92 1.25 -12.76 -20.99
N ASN A 93 0.78 -13.72 -20.18
CA ASN A 93 1.64 -14.45 -19.26
C ASN A 93 2.72 -15.25 -19.98
N ALA A 94 2.38 -15.93 -21.08
CA ALA A 94 3.36 -16.67 -21.88
C ALA A 94 4.45 -15.73 -22.42
N LYS A 95 4.06 -14.56 -22.93
CA LYS A 95 4.99 -13.56 -23.45
C LYS A 95 5.90 -13.00 -22.35
N TRP A 96 5.35 -12.67 -21.20
CA TRP A 96 6.13 -12.21 -20.04
C TRP A 96 7.08 -13.27 -19.52
N SER A 97 6.64 -14.54 -19.46
CA SER A 97 7.46 -15.64 -18.96
C SER A 97 8.62 -15.96 -19.90
N ILE A 98 8.43 -15.86 -21.21
CA ILE A 98 9.49 -16.10 -22.20
C ILE A 98 10.46 -14.90 -22.25
N GLY A 99 9.97 -13.69 -22.00
CA GLY A 99 10.72 -12.43 -22.11
C GLY A 99 10.78 -11.94 -23.54
N ALA A 100 11.65 -12.53 -24.39
CA ALA A 100 11.76 -12.15 -25.81
C ALA A 100 10.84 -12.98 -26.68
N ALA A 101 9.63 -12.51 -26.96
CA ALA A 101 8.64 -13.24 -27.77
C ALA A 101 7.73 -12.32 -28.57
N ASP A 102 7.35 -12.78 -29.75
CA ASP A 102 6.33 -12.17 -30.60
C ASP A 102 4.99 -12.87 -30.41
N SER A 103 3.91 -12.11 -30.50
CA SER A 103 2.56 -12.65 -30.49
C SER A 103 1.81 -12.29 -31.76
N THR A 104 1.06 -13.26 -32.27
CA THR A 104 0.16 -13.08 -33.41
C THR A 104 -1.22 -13.65 -33.06
N SER A 105 -2.26 -12.89 -33.45
CA SER A 105 -3.64 -13.31 -33.23
C SER A 105 -4.26 -13.76 -34.54
N ALA A 106 -4.95 -14.90 -34.49
CA ALA A 106 -5.78 -15.42 -35.59
C ALA A 106 -7.15 -15.81 -35.03
N THR A 107 -8.10 -16.07 -35.92
CA THR A 107 -9.44 -16.52 -35.49
C THR A 107 -9.35 -17.82 -34.70
N GLY A 108 -9.74 -17.78 -33.44
CA GLY A 108 -9.79 -18.93 -32.53
C GLY A 108 -8.51 -19.25 -31.75
N TYR A 109 -7.39 -18.58 -32.03
CA TYR A 109 -6.16 -18.76 -31.21
C TYR A 109 -5.24 -17.55 -31.22
N LYS A 110 -4.41 -17.47 -30.20
CA LYS A 110 -3.26 -16.56 -30.12
C LYS A 110 -1.98 -17.39 -30.05
N LYS A 111 -0.99 -16.98 -30.82
CA LYS A 111 0.29 -17.70 -30.93
C LYS A 111 1.39 -16.82 -30.38
N VAL A 112 2.22 -17.38 -29.49
CA VAL A 112 3.44 -16.75 -28.97
C VAL A 112 4.64 -17.53 -29.46
N VAL A 113 5.63 -16.83 -30.03
CA VAL A 113 6.84 -17.43 -30.59
C VAL A 113 8.06 -16.77 -29.97
N PRO A 114 8.94 -17.51 -29.30
CA PRO A 114 10.20 -16.98 -28.79
C PRO A 114 11.07 -16.42 -29.91
N ARG A 115 11.75 -15.32 -29.64
CA ARG A 115 12.75 -14.71 -30.54
C ARG A 115 14.16 -15.01 -30.06
N ARG A 116 15.10 -15.05 -31.00
CA ARG A 116 16.53 -15.19 -30.69
C ARG A 116 17.12 -13.93 -30.06
N ASN A 117 16.64 -12.77 -30.45
CA ASN A 117 17.16 -11.48 -30.03
C ASN A 117 16.17 -10.79 -29.12
N VAL A 118 16.68 -10.16 -28.08
CA VAL A 118 15.91 -9.29 -27.18
C VAL A 118 15.81 -7.89 -27.82
N ALA A 119 14.63 -7.28 -27.77
CA ALA A 119 14.38 -5.91 -28.15
C ALA A 119 14.24 -5.03 -26.90
N ILE A 120 14.59 -3.74 -27.01
CA ILE A 120 14.41 -2.78 -25.91
C ILE A 120 12.93 -2.73 -25.46
N SER A 121 12.00 -2.93 -26.39
CA SER A 121 10.55 -2.95 -26.07
C SER A 121 10.08 -4.17 -25.27
N ASP A 122 10.93 -5.18 -25.08
CA ASP A 122 10.63 -6.33 -24.24
C ASP A 122 10.80 -6.01 -22.74
N PHE A 123 11.66 -5.04 -22.43
CA PHE A 123 11.86 -4.53 -21.08
C PHE A 123 10.73 -3.59 -20.72
N LYS A 124 10.04 -3.87 -19.62
CA LYS A 124 8.91 -3.07 -19.14
C LYS A 124 8.93 -2.96 -17.63
N ASP A 125 8.45 -1.85 -17.13
CA ASP A 125 8.26 -1.70 -15.71
C ASP A 125 7.15 -2.62 -15.22
N ILE A 126 7.33 -3.17 -14.02
CA ILE A 126 6.33 -3.98 -13.33
C ILE A 126 6.21 -3.53 -11.89
N TRP A 127 5.01 -3.64 -11.36
CA TRP A 127 4.69 -3.24 -10.01
C TRP A 127 4.17 -4.41 -9.20
N TRP A 128 4.60 -4.51 -7.97
CA TRP A 128 3.92 -5.24 -6.93
C TRP A 128 3.29 -4.24 -5.97
N VAL A 129 2.03 -4.45 -5.61
CA VAL A 129 1.29 -3.58 -4.69
C VAL A 129 0.59 -4.45 -3.67
N GLY A 130 0.75 -4.13 -2.41
CA GLY A 130 0.10 -4.81 -1.30
C GLY A 130 -0.57 -3.84 -0.35
N ASP A 131 -1.66 -4.28 0.27
CA ASP A 131 -2.42 -3.48 1.23
C ASP A 131 -1.75 -3.50 2.60
N LYS A 132 -1.73 -2.35 3.28
CA LYS A 132 -1.34 -2.20 4.68
C LYS A 132 -2.57 -2.25 5.59
N ALA A 133 -2.37 -2.63 6.83
CA ALA A 133 -3.44 -2.74 7.83
C ALA A 133 -4.11 -1.39 8.14
N ASP A 134 -3.39 -0.27 8.00
CA ASP A 134 -3.90 1.10 8.15
C ASP A 134 -4.77 1.57 6.98
N GLY A 135 -4.93 0.75 5.93
CA GLY A 135 -5.62 1.11 4.68
C GLY A 135 -4.74 1.85 3.68
N GLY A 136 -3.45 2.01 3.95
CA GLY A 136 -2.44 2.42 2.99
C GLY A 136 -2.01 1.28 2.09
N ALA A 137 -0.93 1.51 1.31
CA ALA A 137 -0.36 0.50 0.44
C ALA A 137 1.16 0.53 0.49
N TYR A 138 1.78 -0.61 0.25
CA TYR A 138 3.20 -0.72 0.00
C TYR A 138 3.41 -1.18 -1.43
N ALA A 139 4.19 -0.44 -2.21
CA ALA A 139 4.39 -0.78 -3.60
C ALA A 139 5.89 -0.86 -3.94
N VAL A 140 6.23 -1.83 -4.78
CA VAL A 140 7.58 -1.98 -5.31
C VAL A 140 7.51 -1.99 -6.82
N LYS A 141 8.29 -1.10 -7.44
CA LYS A 141 8.46 -1.01 -8.87
C LYS A 141 9.78 -1.66 -9.27
N LEU A 142 9.72 -2.59 -10.21
CA LEU A 142 10.90 -3.15 -10.87
C LEU A 142 11.01 -2.49 -12.25
N ILE A 143 12.12 -1.80 -12.49
CA ILE A 143 12.35 -0.99 -13.68
C ILE A 143 12.94 -1.85 -14.78
N ASN A 144 12.46 -1.70 -16.02
CA ASN A 144 12.92 -2.43 -17.19
C ASN A 144 13.04 -3.94 -16.92
N ALA A 145 11.98 -4.53 -16.38
CA ALA A 145 11.93 -5.94 -16.04
C ALA A 145 11.79 -6.82 -17.28
N ILE A 146 12.51 -7.93 -17.28
CA ILE A 146 12.39 -9.02 -18.24
C ILE A 146 12.53 -10.36 -17.52
N SER A 147 11.89 -11.43 -18.04
CA SER A 147 12.08 -12.77 -17.51
C SER A 147 13.46 -13.31 -17.84
N THR A 148 14.16 -13.85 -16.84
CA THR A 148 15.47 -14.45 -16.99
C THR A 148 15.43 -15.99 -16.96
N ASP A 149 14.38 -16.59 -16.39
CA ASP A 149 14.24 -18.04 -16.26
C ASP A 149 13.49 -18.68 -17.43
N GLY A 150 12.83 -17.88 -18.27
CA GLY A 150 12.01 -18.38 -19.36
C GLY A 150 10.69 -19.03 -18.92
N LEU A 151 10.03 -19.74 -19.83
CA LEU A 151 8.74 -20.37 -19.58
C LEU A 151 8.92 -21.71 -18.87
N ASN A 152 8.37 -21.81 -17.65
CA ASN A 152 8.36 -23.04 -16.87
C ASN A 152 6.94 -23.39 -16.43
N ILE A 153 6.27 -24.27 -17.17
CA ILE A 153 4.92 -24.73 -16.89
C ILE A 153 4.96 -26.09 -16.21
N GLN A 154 4.35 -26.21 -15.06
CA GLN A 154 4.19 -27.46 -14.34
C GLN A 154 2.72 -27.77 -14.15
N THR A 155 2.31 -28.99 -14.50
CA THR A 155 0.94 -29.49 -14.31
C THR A 155 0.95 -30.72 -13.42
N THR A 156 -0.11 -30.90 -12.63
CA THR A 156 -0.29 -32.06 -11.75
C THR A 156 -1.69 -32.63 -11.92
N LYS A 157 -1.82 -33.97 -11.72
CA LYS A 157 -3.12 -34.65 -11.68
C LYS A 157 -3.95 -34.10 -10.52
N ASN A 158 -5.17 -33.68 -10.80
CA ASN A 158 -6.13 -33.13 -9.83
C ASN A 158 -5.64 -31.82 -9.13
N GLY A 159 -4.65 -31.13 -9.69
CA GLY A 159 -4.12 -29.88 -9.19
C GLY A 159 -4.18 -28.74 -10.21
N LYS A 160 -3.82 -27.55 -9.79
CA LYS A 160 -3.69 -26.38 -10.66
C LYS A 160 -2.38 -26.48 -11.44
N GLY A 161 -2.40 -26.14 -12.74
CA GLY A 161 -1.18 -25.84 -13.46
C GLY A 161 -0.54 -24.57 -12.92
N THR A 162 0.78 -24.51 -12.90
CA THR A 162 1.57 -23.38 -12.43
C THR A 162 2.60 -22.97 -13.48
N ASN A 163 2.91 -21.69 -13.51
CA ASN A 163 3.99 -21.11 -14.30
C ASN A 163 4.88 -20.28 -13.37
N GLN A 164 6.13 -20.63 -13.26
CA GLN A 164 7.10 -19.92 -12.43
C GLN A 164 7.71 -18.77 -13.22
N PHE A 165 7.92 -17.66 -12.54
CA PHE A 165 8.52 -16.44 -13.08
C PHE A 165 9.64 -15.96 -12.19
N THR A 166 10.73 -15.52 -12.81
CA THR A 166 11.69 -14.60 -12.21
C THR A 166 11.87 -13.44 -13.17
N LEU A 167 11.46 -12.27 -12.74
CA LEU A 167 11.62 -11.03 -13.48
C LEU A 167 12.82 -10.30 -12.89
N THR A 168 13.76 -9.90 -13.73
CA THR A 168 14.96 -9.15 -13.34
C THR A 168 14.89 -7.75 -13.92
N GLY A 169 15.11 -6.75 -13.07
CA GLY A 169 15.17 -5.35 -13.45
C GLY A 169 16.55 -4.99 -14.02
N HIS A 170 16.59 -4.04 -14.94
CA HIS A 170 17.82 -3.63 -15.62
C HIS A 170 17.95 -2.10 -15.68
N PRO A 171 19.14 -1.53 -15.38
CA PRO A 171 19.45 -0.16 -15.67
C PRO A 171 19.57 0.06 -17.19
N THR A 172 19.52 1.30 -17.62
CA THR A 172 19.79 1.65 -19.02
C THR A 172 21.21 2.15 -19.19
N LEU A 173 21.76 2.06 -20.40
CA LEU A 173 23.08 2.62 -20.70
C LEU A 173 23.14 4.14 -20.49
N ALA A 174 22.00 4.83 -20.60
CA ALA A 174 21.91 6.28 -20.34
C ALA A 174 21.97 6.60 -18.85
N ASN A 175 21.54 5.66 -17.98
CA ASN A 175 21.50 5.80 -16.52
C ASN A 175 22.01 4.48 -15.89
N PRO A 176 23.30 4.18 -15.99
CA PRO A 176 23.87 2.90 -15.56
C PRO A 176 23.87 2.73 -14.01
N ASP A 177 23.92 3.84 -13.29
CA ASP A 177 24.02 3.86 -11.82
C ASP A 177 22.64 3.79 -11.12
N VAL A 178 21.55 3.77 -11.89
CA VAL A 178 20.21 3.68 -11.29
C VAL A 178 19.93 2.24 -10.88
N VAL A 179 19.67 2.05 -9.59
CA VAL A 179 19.17 0.77 -9.08
C VAL A 179 17.81 0.48 -9.71
N PRO A 180 17.60 -0.67 -10.38
CA PRO A 180 16.38 -0.91 -11.14
C PRO A 180 15.19 -1.33 -10.26
N MET A 181 15.06 -0.73 -9.06
CA MET A 181 13.97 -0.95 -8.12
C MET A 181 13.65 0.34 -7.37
N GLU A 182 12.37 0.62 -7.22
CA GLU A 182 11.86 1.72 -6.40
C GLU A 182 10.84 1.16 -5.40
N ILE A 183 10.84 1.70 -4.20
CA ILE A 183 9.94 1.30 -3.12
C ILE A 183 9.10 2.51 -2.71
N TYR A 184 7.80 2.30 -2.56
CA TYR A 184 6.83 3.34 -2.19
C TYR A 184 6.06 2.90 -0.95
N ASP A 185 6.14 3.70 0.09
CA ASP A 185 5.26 3.63 1.25
C ASP A 185 4.13 4.66 1.05
N ILE A 186 2.93 4.17 0.79
CA ILE A 186 1.78 4.98 0.43
C ILE A 186 0.86 5.06 1.64
N ALA A 187 0.72 6.26 2.17
CA ALA A 187 -0.18 6.51 3.28
C ALA A 187 -1.64 6.20 2.91
N SER A 188 -2.42 5.77 3.88
CA SER A 188 -3.85 5.59 3.69
C SER A 188 -4.49 6.87 3.18
N SER A 189 -5.17 6.79 2.04
CA SER A 189 -6.06 7.86 1.57
C SER A 189 -7.46 7.77 2.18
N ALA A 190 -7.70 6.74 2.98
CA ALA A 190 -8.95 6.62 3.72
C ALA A 190 -8.97 7.73 4.76
N THR A 191 -9.78 8.74 4.50
CA THR A 191 -10.12 9.75 5.50
C THR A 191 -10.89 9.01 6.59
N SER A 192 -10.20 8.66 7.67
CA SER A 192 -10.86 8.08 8.84
C SER A 192 -12.02 8.99 9.24
N THR A 193 -13.20 8.44 9.39
CA THR A 193 -14.37 9.19 9.84
C THR A 193 -14.83 8.66 11.18
N HIS A 194 -15.19 9.59 12.05
CA HIS A 194 -15.75 9.30 13.36
C HIS A 194 -17.25 9.52 13.33
N TYR A 195 -18.01 8.62 13.95
CA TYR A 195 -19.45 8.79 14.08
C TYR A 195 -19.78 9.89 15.07
N VAL A 196 -20.83 10.67 14.73
CA VAL A 196 -21.41 11.67 15.60
C VAL A 196 -22.82 11.21 15.98
N LYS A 197 -23.01 10.90 17.26
CA LYS A 197 -24.30 10.53 17.83
C LYS A 197 -24.83 11.67 18.68
N GLN A 198 -26.06 12.09 18.46
CA GLN A 198 -26.73 13.11 19.24
C GLN A 198 -27.94 12.50 19.95
N ASN A 199 -27.99 12.60 21.27
CA ASN A 199 -29.11 12.21 22.12
C ASN A 199 -29.69 13.49 22.72
N LEU A 200 -30.71 14.04 22.07
CA LEU A 200 -31.29 15.34 22.40
C LEU A 200 -32.72 15.17 22.92
N THR A 201 -33.01 15.74 24.07
CA THR A 201 -34.36 15.77 24.66
C THR A 201 -34.82 17.22 24.81
N ASP A 202 -35.86 17.61 24.08
CA ASP A 202 -36.36 18.99 24.02
C ASP A 202 -35.33 20.04 23.57
N VAL A 203 -34.30 19.57 22.82
CA VAL A 203 -33.19 20.36 22.28
C VAL A 203 -33.06 20.05 20.79
N THR A 204 -32.75 21.06 19.97
CA THR A 204 -32.36 20.90 18.59
C THR A 204 -30.88 21.24 18.41
N SER A 205 -30.24 20.65 17.40
CA SER A 205 -28.84 20.91 17.08
C SER A 205 -28.69 21.44 15.66
N SER A 206 -27.79 22.40 15.47
CA SER A 206 -27.43 22.87 14.13
C SER A 206 -26.56 21.88 13.34
N TYR A 207 -25.97 20.87 13.99
CA TYR A 207 -25.14 19.87 13.34
C TYR A 207 -25.98 18.67 12.89
N ALA A 208 -26.18 18.56 11.57
CA ALA A 208 -27.05 17.53 10.97
C ALA A 208 -26.28 16.27 10.51
N ASN A 209 -24.93 16.31 10.46
CA ASN A 209 -24.14 15.17 9.97
C ASN A 209 -24.03 14.06 11.03
N THR A 210 -23.97 12.83 10.57
CA THR A 210 -23.78 11.64 11.43
C THR A 210 -22.31 11.21 11.52
N SER A 211 -21.41 11.90 10.85
CA SER A 211 -19.97 11.62 10.86
C SER A 211 -19.15 12.89 10.62
N VAL A 212 -17.91 12.84 11.01
CA VAL A 212 -16.89 13.88 10.79
C VAL A 212 -15.55 13.20 10.47
N THR A 213 -14.74 13.81 9.61
CA THR A 213 -13.41 13.30 9.26
C THR A 213 -12.45 13.38 10.45
N ASP A 214 -11.50 12.45 10.55
CA ASP A 214 -10.43 12.53 11.57
C ASP A 214 -9.68 13.85 11.43
N GLY A 215 -9.45 14.52 12.55
CA GLY A 215 -8.87 15.87 12.57
C GLY A 215 -9.78 16.98 12.09
N GLY A 216 -10.96 16.65 11.55
CA GLY A 216 -11.96 17.66 11.15
C GLY A 216 -12.59 18.38 12.32
N SER A 217 -13.21 19.54 12.06
CA SER A 217 -13.90 20.32 13.08
C SER A 217 -15.38 19.96 13.17
N LEU A 218 -15.95 20.04 14.38
CA LEU A 218 -17.37 19.92 14.65
C LEU A 218 -17.85 21.17 15.40
N SER A 219 -18.90 21.81 14.90
CA SER A 219 -19.58 22.91 15.58
C SER A 219 -21.07 22.63 15.60
N ALA A 220 -21.66 22.59 16.80
CA ALA A 220 -23.08 22.32 17.02
C ALA A 220 -23.65 23.34 18.00
N THR A 221 -24.57 24.16 17.54
CA THR A 221 -25.36 25.02 18.42
C THR A 221 -26.61 24.23 18.89
N LEU A 222 -26.76 24.13 20.21
CA LEU A 222 -27.85 23.44 20.88
C LEU A 222 -28.89 24.47 21.27
N THR A 223 -30.10 24.34 20.75
CA THR A 223 -31.20 25.27 20.98
C THR A 223 -32.34 24.56 21.71
N PRO A 224 -32.68 24.93 22.94
CA PRO A 224 -33.81 24.35 23.64
C PRO A 224 -35.14 24.69 22.95
N THR A 225 -36.16 23.89 23.16
CA THR A 225 -37.52 24.14 22.71
C THR A 225 -38.06 25.38 23.42
N SER A 226 -38.98 26.12 22.76
CA SER A 226 -39.53 27.38 23.29
C SER A 226 -40.17 27.20 24.69
N GLY A 227 -39.76 28.02 25.66
CA GLY A 227 -40.19 27.95 27.06
C GLY A 227 -39.37 26.94 27.89
N MET A 228 -38.21 26.52 27.36
CA MET A 228 -37.28 25.63 28.05
C MET A 228 -35.88 26.22 28.07
N GLU A 229 -35.07 25.83 29.04
CA GLU A 229 -33.64 26.15 29.16
C GLU A 229 -32.79 24.90 29.13
N LEU A 230 -31.54 25.01 28.67
CA LEU A 230 -30.60 23.89 28.70
C LEU A 230 -30.19 23.58 30.14
N ASP A 231 -30.42 22.35 30.59
CA ASP A 231 -30.12 21.87 31.95
C ASP A 231 -28.79 21.10 31.94
N GLU A 232 -28.75 20.01 31.20
CA GLU A 232 -27.57 19.13 31.16
C GLU A 232 -27.04 18.98 29.74
N VAL A 233 -25.74 19.21 29.58
CA VAL A 233 -25.02 18.95 28.32
C VAL A 233 -23.78 18.13 28.64
N SER A 234 -23.58 17.05 27.90
CA SER A 234 -22.40 16.19 27.98
C SER A 234 -21.87 15.91 26.59
N VAL A 235 -20.55 16.01 26.40
CA VAL A 235 -19.87 15.70 25.17
C VAL A 235 -18.74 14.70 25.45
N VAL A 236 -18.84 13.52 24.84
CA VAL A 236 -17.85 12.44 24.95
C VAL A 236 -17.18 12.25 23.60
N MET A 237 -15.85 12.28 23.54
CA MET A 237 -15.06 12.04 22.35
C MET A 237 -14.08 10.88 22.60
N GLY A 238 -14.12 9.83 21.77
CA GLY A 238 -13.25 8.67 21.95
C GLY A 238 -13.41 7.95 23.29
N GLY A 239 -14.60 8.05 23.93
CA GLY A 239 -14.87 7.50 25.26
C GLY A 239 -14.44 8.39 26.43
N VAL A 240 -13.91 9.56 26.19
CA VAL A 240 -13.49 10.55 27.21
C VAL A 240 -14.47 11.72 27.24
N ASP A 241 -14.90 12.13 28.43
CA ASP A 241 -15.71 13.33 28.62
C ASP A 241 -14.84 14.58 28.37
N VAL A 242 -15.23 15.36 27.38
CA VAL A 242 -14.54 16.59 26.97
C VAL A 242 -15.44 17.83 27.12
N THR A 243 -16.59 17.70 27.75
CA THR A 243 -17.62 18.75 27.88
C THR A 243 -17.05 20.08 28.31
N ALA A 244 -16.28 20.10 29.39
CA ALA A 244 -15.69 21.35 29.92
C ALA A 244 -14.70 22.03 28.98
N LEU A 245 -14.17 21.33 27.98
CA LEU A 245 -13.19 21.85 27.01
C LEU A 245 -13.84 22.39 25.76
N VAL A 246 -15.01 21.82 25.37
CA VAL A 246 -15.59 22.03 24.04
C VAL A 246 -16.99 22.66 24.06
N TYR A 247 -17.65 22.73 25.22
CA TYR A 247 -18.98 23.31 25.36
C TYR A 247 -18.94 24.66 26.06
N SER A 248 -19.56 25.66 25.48
CA SER A 248 -19.76 26.98 26.06
C SER A 248 -20.99 27.67 25.50
N ALA A 249 -21.81 28.23 26.38
CA ALA A 249 -22.95 29.07 26.02
C ALA A 249 -23.86 28.49 24.91
N GLY A 250 -24.25 27.23 25.07
CA GLY A 250 -25.14 26.56 24.11
C GLY A 250 -24.45 26.03 22.84
N THR A 251 -23.14 26.16 22.74
CA THR A 251 -22.39 25.70 21.55
C THR A 251 -21.33 24.67 21.93
N VAL A 252 -21.34 23.56 21.22
CA VAL A 252 -20.25 22.56 21.22
C VAL A 252 -19.30 22.90 20.08
N SER A 253 -18.00 23.09 20.37
CA SER A 253 -16.99 23.41 19.37
C SER A 253 -15.75 22.54 19.56
N ILE A 254 -15.52 21.61 18.64
CA ILE A 254 -14.34 20.74 18.62
C ILE A 254 -13.52 21.11 17.39
N SER A 255 -12.31 21.60 17.59
CA SER A 255 -11.40 22.03 16.51
C SER A 255 -10.77 20.87 15.76
N SER A 256 -10.60 19.72 16.43
CA SER A 256 -10.00 18.51 15.84
C SER A 256 -10.62 17.27 16.49
N VAL A 257 -11.46 16.58 15.74
CA VAL A 257 -12.12 15.33 16.20
C VAL A 257 -11.14 14.17 16.04
N LYS A 258 -10.90 13.43 17.14
CA LYS A 258 -9.95 12.30 17.20
C LYS A 258 -10.61 11.00 17.70
N GLY A 259 -11.92 10.90 17.60
CA GLY A 259 -12.68 9.72 18.02
C GLY A 259 -14.16 9.94 17.82
N ASN A 260 -14.95 8.88 17.98
CA ASN A 260 -16.41 8.98 17.90
C ASN A 260 -16.94 10.02 18.92
N VAL A 261 -17.85 10.86 18.49
CA VAL A 261 -18.43 11.91 19.33
C VAL A 261 -19.85 11.55 19.73
N ALA A 262 -20.16 11.66 21.01
CA ALA A 262 -21.51 11.58 21.52
C ALA A 262 -21.85 12.90 22.21
N ILE A 263 -22.94 13.56 21.76
CA ILE A 263 -23.48 14.78 22.37
C ILE A 263 -24.79 14.40 23.01
N THR A 264 -24.93 14.60 24.30
CA THR A 264 -26.19 14.44 25.04
C THR A 264 -26.60 15.79 25.58
N ALA A 265 -27.80 16.22 25.32
CA ALA A 265 -28.35 17.46 25.86
C ALA A 265 -29.82 17.32 26.24
N ASN A 266 -30.17 17.92 27.36
CA ASN A 266 -31.50 17.92 27.92
C ASN A 266 -31.93 19.37 28.23
N ALA A 267 -33.21 19.71 28.01
CA ALA A 267 -33.79 20.97 28.40
C ALA A 267 -34.91 20.74 29.42
N VAL A 268 -35.10 21.71 30.30
CA VAL A 268 -36.16 21.72 31.33
C VAL A 268 -37.00 22.99 31.22
N PRO A 269 -38.28 23.03 31.69
CA PRO A 269 -39.09 24.23 31.70
C PRO A 269 -38.41 25.39 32.48
N GLU A 270 -38.47 26.59 31.94
CA GLU A 270 -37.99 27.83 32.59
C GLU A 270 -38.70 28.14 33.92
#